data_16ce473c398b1f963818e2deb6b1f018
#
_entry.id   16ce473c398b1f963818e2deb6b1f018
#
_cell.length_a   1.000
_cell.length_b   1.000
_cell.length_c   1.000
_cell.angle_alpha   90.00
_cell.angle_beta   90.00
_cell.angle_gamma   90.00
#
_symmetry.space_group_name_H-M   'P 1'
#
loop_
_entity.id
_entity.type
_entity.pdbx_description
1 polymer ?
#
loop_
_entity_poly.entity_id
_entity_poly.type
_entity_poly.pdbx_seq_one_letter_code
_entity_poly.pdbx_strand_id
1 'polypeptide(L)'
;MLSRRHRYVHDDDLCVMCDTGEEETIDHLFFTCPFATQCWSSIHFNWNNQLSLEDRLIDAQSTHNLPFFTEATMIAAWELWKLRNDKIFERQAASLSKWFCNFKRMIYSVD
;
A
#
# COMPACT_ATOMS: atom_id res chain seq x y z
N MET A 1 11.46 -2.13 21.78
CA MET A 1 11.15 -2.37 21.40
C MET A 1 10.63 -2.66 21.31
N LEU A 2 10.36 -2.38 21.44
CA LEU A 2 9.88 -2.72 21.12
C LEU A 2 9.52 -2.91 20.68
N SER A 3 9.43 -2.86 20.71
CA SER A 3 9.04 -2.93 20.13
C SER A 3 8.37 -3.16 19.73
N ARG A 4 8.20 -2.99 19.65
CA ARG A 4 7.53 -3.12 19.22
C ARG A 4 6.89 -3.90 19.21
N ARG A 5 6.65 -4.33 19.51
CA ARG A 5 6.19 -5.07 19.38
C ARG A 5 5.68 -5.94 19.69
N HIS A 6 5.29 -6.27 19.82
CA HIS A 6 4.82 -7.03 19.83
C HIS A 6 4.30 -7.78 19.77
N ARG A 7 4.17 -8.06 20.03
CA ARG A 7 3.82 -8.85 19.76
C ARG A 7 2.98 -9.65 19.28
N TYR A 8 2.92 -9.80 19.12
CA TYR A 8 1.77 -10.41 18.72
C TYR A 8 1.98 -11.16 17.46
N VAL A 9 1.12 -11.11 16.62
CA VAL A 9 0.73 -11.97 15.61
C VAL A 9 1.82 -12.57 14.78
N HIS A 10 2.86 -11.88 14.46
CA HIS A 10 4.03 -12.50 13.91
C HIS A 10 5.22 -12.02 14.71
N ASP A 11 6.23 -12.87 14.77
CA ASP A 11 7.30 -12.70 15.71
C ASP A 11 8.31 -11.67 15.32
N ASP A 12 8.26 -11.24 14.09
CA ASP A 12 9.22 -10.29 13.59
C ASP A 12 8.45 -9.17 12.91
N ASP A 13 9.14 -8.11 12.65
CA ASP A 13 8.51 -6.95 12.03
C ASP A 13 8.71 -6.94 10.52
N LEU A 14 8.80 -8.12 9.93
CA LEU A 14 9.00 -8.23 8.49
C LEU A 14 7.70 -8.08 7.75
N CYS A 15 7.78 -7.51 6.57
CA CYS A 15 6.61 -7.32 5.73
C CYS A 15 6.04 -8.66 5.29
N VAL A 16 4.74 -8.85 5.48
CA VAL A 16 4.07 -10.09 5.09
C VAL A 16 3.63 -10.08 3.64
N MET A 17 3.68 -8.94 2.97
CA MET A 17 3.21 -8.82 1.61
C MET A 17 4.27 -9.18 0.57
N CYS A 18 5.51 -9.33 0.99
CA CYS A 18 6.59 -9.75 0.12
C CYS A 18 7.51 -10.68 0.90
N ASP A 19 8.34 -11.42 0.18
CA ASP A 19 9.23 -12.40 0.80
C ASP A 19 10.67 -11.94 0.74
N THR A 20 10.89 -10.62 0.74
CA THR A 20 12.23 -10.08 0.60
C THR A 20 12.97 -9.94 1.91
N GLY A 21 12.27 -10.11 3.04
CA GLY A 21 12.88 -9.94 4.35
C GLY A 21 12.99 -8.49 4.79
N GLU A 22 12.29 -7.60 4.10
CA GLU A 22 12.29 -6.18 4.45
C GLU A 22 11.45 -5.92 5.68
N GLU A 23 11.90 -4.97 6.50
CA GLU A 23 11.13 -4.56 7.64
C GLU A 23 9.85 -3.86 7.22
N GLU A 24 8.76 -4.14 7.92
CA GLU A 24 7.48 -3.51 7.62
C GLU A 24 7.45 -2.12 8.23
N THR A 25 7.60 -1.11 7.40
CA THR A 25 7.43 0.28 7.77
C THR A 25 6.28 0.83 6.93
N ILE A 26 5.80 2.01 7.30
CA ILE A 26 4.79 2.68 6.48
C ILE A 26 5.31 2.85 5.06
N ASP A 27 6.55 3.31 4.96
CA ASP A 27 7.15 3.54 3.65
C ASP A 27 7.22 2.25 2.84
N HIS A 28 7.68 1.16 3.46
CA HIS A 28 7.79 -0.09 2.73
C HIS A 28 6.41 -0.65 2.37
N LEU A 29 5.53 -0.74 3.35
CA LEU A 29 4.23 -1.38 3.14
C LEU A 29 3.43 -0.72 2.03
N PHE A 30 3.44 0.60 1.99
CA PHE A 30 2.58 1.32 1.07
C PHE A 30 3.28 1.77 -0.22
N PHE A 31 4.61 1.81 -0.26
CA PHE A 31 5.30 2.37 -1.42
C PHE A 31 6.38 1.48 -2.00
N THR A 32 7.31 0.99 -1.18
CA THR A 32 8.49 0.32 -1.71
C THR A 32 8.37 -1.20 -1.77
N CYS A 33 7.39 -1.78 -1.08
CA CYS A 33 7.16 -3.22 -1.16
C CYS A 33 6.87 -3.62 -2.61
N PRO A 34 7.47 -4.72 -3.09
CA PRO A 34 7.20 -5.15 -4.47
C PRO A 34 5.73 -5.31 -4.78
N PHE A 35 4.93 -5.79 -3.83
CA PHE A 35 3.50 -5.93 -4.03
C PHE A 35 2.85 -4.56 -4.19
N ALA A 36 3.18 -3.62 -3.31
CA ALA A 36 2.62 -2.27 -3.39
C ALA A 36 3.02 -1.60 -4.70
N THR A 37 4.28 -1.78 -5.10
CA THR A 37 4.76 -1.22 -6.36
C THR A 37 3.92 -1.71 -7.53
N GLN A 38 3.61 -3.00 -7.56
CA GLN A 38 2.77 -3.54 -8.62
C GLN A 38 1.37 -2.94 -8.60
N CYS A 39 0.82 -2.74 -7.40
CA CYS A 39 -0.51 -2.14 -7.28
C CYS A 39 -0.53 -0.72 -7.84
N TRP A 40 0.44 0.11 -7.45
CA TRP A 40 0.51 1.47 -7.96
C TRP A 40 0.72 1.50 -9.47
N SER A 41 1.56 0.61 -9.97
CA SER A 41 1.81 0.56 -11.41
C SER A 41 0.55 0.19 -12.19
N SER A 42 -0.29 -0.66 -11.62
CA SER A 42 -1.50 -1.11 -12.30
C SER A 42 -2.50 0.03 -12.53
N ILE A 43 -2.42 1.08 -11.73
CA ILE A 43 -3.26 2.26 -11.90
C ILE A 43 -2.46 3.46 -12.39
N HIS A 44 -1.21 3.21 -12.81
CA HIS A 44 -0.33 4.21 -13.42
C HIS A 44 0.04 5.35 -12.48
N PHE A 45 0.13 5.06 -11.20
CA PHE A 45 0.60 6.00 -10.20
C PHE A 45 2.09 5.75 -9.96
N ASN A 46 2.91 6.75 -10.22
CA ASN A 46 4.35 6.65 -10.04
C ASN A 46 4.78 7.52 -8.86
N TRP A 47 5.60 6.96 -7.99
CA TRP A 47 6.04 7.63 -6.78
C TRP A 47 7.55 7.78 -6.81
N ASN A 48 8.04 8.95 -6.44
CA ASN A 48 9.47 9.15 -6.27
C ASN A 48 9.85 8.76 -4.84
N ASN A 49 10.30 7.52 -4.68
CA ASN A 49 10.55 6.95 -3.36
C ASN A 49 11.83 7.49 -2.72
N GLN A 50 12.56 8.37 -3.39
CA GLN A 50 13.71 9.01 -2.80
C GLN A 50 13.33 10.26 -2.00
N LEU A 51 12.10 10.72 -2.15
CA LEU A 51 11.60 11.87 -1.42
C LEU A 51 10.99 11.43 -0.09
N SER A 52 10.86 12.36 0.85
CA SER A 52 10.10 12.08 2.07
C SER A 52 8.65 11.81 1.70
N LEU A 53 7.90 11.27 2.66
CA LEU A 53 6.51 10.94 2.39
C LEU A 53 5.72 12.17 1.94
N GLU A 54 5.88 13.27 2.65
CA GLU A 54 5.16 14.49 2.32
C GLU A 54 5.53 15.02 0.93
N ASP A 55 6.82 15.08 0.66
CA ASP A 55 7.30 15.57 -0.63
C ASP A 55 6.88 14.65 -1.75
N ARG A 56 6.85 13.35 -1.47
CA ARG A 56 6.42 12.35 -2.45
C ARG A 56 4.99 12.58 -2.88
N LEU A 57 4.11 12.84 -1.91
CA LEU A 57 2.71 13.10 -2.21
C LEU A 57 2.54 14.37 -3.02
N ILE A 58 3.25 15.42 -2.65
CA ILE A 58 3.18 16.69 -3.37
C ILE A 58 3.68 16.52 -4.80
N ASP A 59 4.80 15.85 -4.95
CA ASP A 59 5.39 15.59 -6.27
C ASP A 59 4.43 14.81 -7.16
N ALA A 60 3.83 13.76 -6.62
CA ALA A 60 2.94 12.92 -7.40
C ALA A 60 1.67 13.67 -7.80
N GLN A 61 1.14 14.48 -6.90
CA GLN A 61 -0.06 15.25 -7.20
C GLN A 61 0.21 16.22 -8.34
N SER A 62 1.37 16.86 -8.33
CA SER A 62 1.75 17.77 -9.41
C SER A 62 1.90 17.02 -10.73
N THR A 63 2.52 15.85 -10.68
CA THR A 63 2.79 15.06 -11.87
C THR A 63 1.52 14.52 -12.50
N HIS A 64 0.65 13.98 -11.68
CA HIS A 64 -0.55 13.30 -12.19
C HIS A 64 -1.69 14.28 -12.51
N ASN A 65 -1.81 15.32 -11.72
CA ASN A 65 -2.78 16.41 -11.96
C ASN A 65 -4.19 15.90 -12.22
N LEU A 66 -4.63 14.95 -11.42
CA LEU A 66 -5.97 14.37 -11.54
C LEU A 66 -6.90 15.00 -10.50
N PRO A 67 -8.15 15.30 -10.88
CA PRO A 67 -9.08 15.92 -9.93
C PRO A 67 -9.40 15.05 -8.71
N PHE A 68 -9.29 13.74 -8.85
CA PHE A 68 -9.59 12.82 -7.75
C PHE A 68 -8.33 12.10 -7.25
N PHE A 69 -7.15 12.74 -7.41
CA PHE A 69 -5.89 12.09 -7.05
C PHE A 69 -5.86 11.70 -5.57
N THR A 70 -6.28 12.61 -4.69
CA THR A 70 -6.24 12.36 -3.25
C THR A 70 -7.15 11.20 -2.88
N GLU A 71 -8.36 11.17 -3.41
CA GLU A 71 -9.30 10.10 -3.13
C GLU A 71 -8.76 8.76 -3.63
N ALA A 72 -8.22 8.75 -4.84
CA ALA A 72 -7.67 7.51 -5.40
C ALA A 72 -6.51 7.00 -4.56
N THR A 73 -5.63 7.90 -4.13
CA THR A 73 -4.49 7.52 -3.30
C THR A 73 -4.95 6.92 -1.98
N MET A 74 -5.95 7.54 -1.35
CA MET A 74 -6.45 7.05 -0.08
C MET A 74 -7.12 5.69 -0.22
N ILE A 75 -7.90 5.50 -1.27
CA ILE A 75 -8.56 4.23 -1.53
C ILE A 75 -7.52 3.13 -1.78
N ALA A 76 -6.52 3.44 -2.60
CA ALA A 76 -5.49 2.47 -2.92
C ALA A 76 -4.73 2.03 -1.67
N ALA A 77 -4.35 2.99 -0.83
CA ALA A 77 -3.64 2.68 0.41
C ALA A 77 -4.52 1.88 1.35
N TRP A 78 -5.79 2.26 1.46
CA TRP A 78 -6.73 1.55 2.32
C TRP A 78 -6.90 0.10 1.89
N GLU A 79 -6.98 -0.16 0.58
CA GLU A 79 -7.10 -1.52 0.09
C GLU A 79 -5.84 -2.33 0.33
N LEU A 80 -4.67 -1.70 0.25
CA LEU A 80 -3.42 -2.37 0.63
C LEU A 80 -3.45 -2.77 2.10
N TRP A 81 -3.89 -1.85 2.95
CA TRP A 81 -3.96 -2.11 4.39
C TRP A 81 -4.91 -3.25 4.71
N LYS A 82 -6.06 -3.29 4.05
CA LYS A 82 -7.02 -4.36 4.28
C LYS A 82 -6.47 -5.72 3.84
N LEU A 83 -5.79 -5.78 2.70
CA LEU A 83 -5.20 -7.03 2.25
C LEU A 83 -4.12 -7.52 3.20
N ARG A 84 -3.32 -6.59 3.70
CA ARG A 84 -2.29 -6.93 4.67
C ARG A 84 -2.93 -7.54 5.92
N ASN A 85 -3.99 -6.93 6.42
CA ASN A 85 -4.66 -7.43 7.61
C ASN A 85 -5.34 -8.77 7.34
N ASP A 86 -5.95 -8.94 6.17
CA ASP A 86 -6.55 -10.20 5.81
C ASP A 86 -5.52 -11.31 5.77
N LYS A 87 -4.33 -11.02 5.27
CA LYS A 87 -3.29 -12.02 5.19
C LYS A 87 -2.80 -12.42 6.59
N ILE A 88 -2.68 -11.46 7.49
CA ILE A 88 -2.18 -11.73 8.84
C ILE A 88 -3.26 -12.40 9.69
N PHE A 89 -4.46 -11.84 9.71
CA PHE A 89 -5.46 -12.23 10.69
C PHE A 89 -6.45 -13.26 10.16
N GLU A 90 -6.71 -13.25 8.86
CA GLU A 90 -7.68 -14.15 8.25
C GLU A 90 -7.02 -15.20 7.37
N ARG A 91 -5.71 -15.15 7.24
CA ARG A 91 -4.94 -16.07 6.40
C ARG A 91 -5.42 -16.10 4.96
N GLN A 92 -5.90 -14.96 4.48
CA GLN A 92 -6.35 -14.80 3.11
C GLN A 92 -5.16 -14.44 2.24
N ALA A 93 -5.04 -15.08 1.10
CA ALA A 93 -3.96 -14.75 0.16
C ALA A 93 -4.21 -13.39 -0.44
N ALA A 94 -3.13 -12.61 -0.59
CA ALA A 94 -3.19 -11.34 -1.27
C ALA A 94 -2.80 -11.51 -2.73
N SER A 95 -3.47 -10.79 -3.62
CA SER A 95 -3.12 -10.82 -5.03
C SER A 95 -3.38 -9.46 -5.66
N LEU A 96 -2.66 -9.18 -6.72
CA LEU A 96 -2.86 -7.94 -7.46
C LEU A 96 -4.27 -7.85 -8.01
N SER A 97 -4.81 -8.95 -8.54
CA SER A 97 -6.18 -8.98 -9.04
C SER A 97 -7.18 -8.58 -7.98
N LYS A 98 -7.02 -9.13 -6.79
CA LYS A 98 -7.92 -8.84 -5.69
C LYS A 98 -7.86 -7.37 -5.31
N TRP A 99 -6.65 -6.84 -5.21
CA TRP A 99 -6.46 -5.42 -4.89
C TRP A 99 -7.09 -4.55 -5.96
N PHE A 100 -6.83 -4.87 -7.22
CA PHE A 100 -7.31 -4.05 -8.33
C PHE A 100 -8.83 -4.06 -8.41
N CYS A 101 -9.44 -5.22 -8.23
CA CYS A 101 -10.90 -5.31 -8.24
C CYS A 101 -11.53 -4.48 -7.12
N ASN A 102 -10.93 -4.57 -5.93
CA ASN A 102 -11.44 -3.80 -4.79
C ASN A 102 -11.25 -2.32 -5.02
N PHE A 103 -10.11 -1.93 -5.57
CA PHE A 103 -9.84 -0.54 -5.87
C PHE A 103 -10.86 0.01 -6.88
N LYS A 104 -11.08 -0.72 -7.95
CA LYS A 104 -12.03 -0.29 -8.98
C LYS A 104 -13.43 -0.12 -8.40
N ARG A 105 -13.86 -1.08 -7.60
CA ARG A 105 -15.19 -1.01 -7.00
C ARG A 105 -15.35 0.24 -6.17
N MET A 106 -14.35 0.56 -5.38
CA MET A 106 -14.42 1.72 -4.51
C MET A 106 -14.33 3.02 -5.29
N ILE A 107 -13.46 3.09 -6.28
CA ILE A 107 -13.27 4.33 -7.02
C ILE A 107 -14.52 4.67 -7.84
N TYR A 108 -15.21 3.68 -8.35
CA TYR A 108 -16.44 3.90 -9.11
C TYR A 108 -17.59 4.31 -8.20
N SER A 109 -17.54 3.97 -6.93
CA SER A 109 -18.60 4.33 -6.00
C SER A 109 -18.43 5.75 -5.45
N VAL A 110 -17.32 6.40 -5.73
CA VAL A 110 -17.04 7.74 -5.22
C VAL A 110 -17.82 8.80 -6.00
N ASP A 111 -18.19 8.48 -7.23
CA ASP A 111 -19.01 9.41 -8.03
C ASP A 111 -20.41 9.58 -7.41
#